data_016634e0bbe8d318152d8e5ca50ec56d
#
_entry.id   016634e0bbe8d318152d8e5ca50ec56d
#
_cell.length_a   1.000
_cell.length_b   1.000
_cell.length_c   1.000
_cell.angle_alpha   90.00
_cell.angle_beta   90.00
_cell.angle_gamma   90.00
#
_symmetry.space_group_name_H-M   'P 1'
#
loop_
_entity.id
_entity.type
_entity.pdbx_description
1 polymer ?
#
loop_
_entity_poly.entity_id
_entity_poly.type
_entity_poly.pdbx_seq_one_letter_code
_entity_poly.pdbx_strand_id
1 'polypeptide(L)'
;MRNFSIDLVWAKVHTAAVAIGGYLGYFVGGVDGLMTALIIFMVIDYITGMMCAIADRKLSSEVGFKGICKKVLIMMLVGVAHIVDLHVVGTGQALRSAVICFYLSNEGVSVLENAGHLGLPIPEKLKDILAQLHNRSDKDNTTNPCDGE
;
A
#
# COMPACT_ATOMS: atom_id res chain seq x y z
N MET A 1 -6.00 36.81 27.93
CA MET A 1 -6.79 36.86 26.67
C MET A 1 -6.37 35.67 25.84
N ARG A 2 -7.17 34.59 25.80
CA ARG A 2 -6.92 33.47 24.91
C ARG A 2 -7.06 33.96 23.47
N ASN A 3 -6.10 33.64 22.63
CA ASN A 3 -6.06 34.09 21.24
C ASN A 3 -7.22 33.45 20.44
N PHE A 4 -8.39 34.08 20.48
CA PHE A 4 -9.60 33.66 19.75
C PHE A 4 -9.34 33.35 18.28
N SER A 5 -8.39 34.03 17.64
CA SER A 5 -8.00 33.77 16.26
C SER A 5 -7.27 32.44 16.08
N ILE A 6 -6.47 31.99 17.06
CA ILE A 6 -5.75 30.71 17.01
C ILE A 6 -6.74 29.57 17.21
N ASP A 7 -7.67 29.66 18.16
CA ASP A 7 -8.68 28.63 18.39
C ASP A 7 -9.60 28.46 17.16
N LEU A 8 -9.93 29.56 16.46
CA LEU A 8 -10.72 29.52 15.24
C LEU A 8 -9.97 28.85 14.07
N VAL A 9 -8.67 29.12 13.91
CA VAL A 9 -7.82 28.47 12.89
C VAL A 9 -7.70 26.98 13.18
N TRP A 10 -7.44 26.59 14.42
CA TRP A 10 -7.40 25.18 14.83
C TRP A 10 -8.72 24.45 14.55
N ALA A 11 -9.86 25.07 14.89
CA ALA A 11 -11.17 24.48 14.59
C ALA A 11 -11.38 24.24 13.08
N LYS A 12 -11.02 25.22 12.23
CA LYS A 12 -11.11 25.06 10.77
C LYS A 12 -10.18 23.96 10.24
N VAL A 13 -8.95 23.87 10.74
CA VAL A 13 -7.99 22.82 10.36
C VAL A 13 -8.53 21.44 10.75
N HIS A 14 -9.05 21.29 11.98
CA HIS A 14 -9.68 20.05 12.41
C HIS A 14 -10.88 19.66 11.55
N THR A 15 -11.77 20.60 11.24
CA THR A 15 -12.94 20.34 10.39
C THR A 15 -12.53 19.92 8.99
N ALA A 16 -11.54 20.59 8.38
CA ALA A 16 -11.02 20.23 7.08
C ALA A 16 -10.37 18.83 7.09
N ALA A 17 -9.58 18.52 8.11
CA ALA A 17 -8.94 17.21 8.26
C ALA A 17 -9.97 16.08 8.41
N VAL A 18 -11.02 16.29 9.21
CA VAL A 18 -12.13 15.33 9.36
C VAL A 18 -12.89 15.12 8.05
N ALA A 19 -13.18 16.21 7.32
CA ALA A 19 -13.86 16.12 6.04
C ALA A 19 -13.04 15.37 4.99
N ILE A 20 -11.74 15.67 4.88
CA ILE A 20 -10.82 14.98 3.97
C ILE A 20 -10.69 13.51 4.37
N GLY A 21 -10.46 13.21 5.65
CA GLY A 21 -10.36 11.85 6.16
C GLY A 21 -11.63 11.03 5.93
N GLY A 22 -12.80 11.64 6.15
CA GLY A 22 -14.10 11.02 5.89
C GLY A 22 -14.30 10.71 4.40
N TYR A 23 -13.95 11.64 3.51
CA TYR A 23 -14.03 11.43 2.06
C TYR A 23 -13.08 10.34 1.58
N LEU A 24 -11.82 10.35 2.05
CA LEU A 24 -10.86 9.30 1.72
C LEU A 24 -11.30 7.94 2.27
N GLY A 25 -11.82 7.90 3.49
CA GLY A 25 -12.39 6.67 4.07
C GLY A 25 -13.56 6.13 3.24
N TYR A 26 -14.46 6.99 2.80
CA TYR A 26 -15.55 6.60 1.89
C TYR A 26 -15.01 6.08 0.55
N PHE A 27 -14.03 6.77 -0.04
CA PHE A 27 -13.44 6.39 -1.32
C PHE A 27 -12.82 4.98 -1.29
N VAL A 28 -12.13 4.60 -0.21
CA VAL A 28 -11.53 3.25 -0.09
C VAL A 28 -12.50 2.19 0.43
N GLY A 29 -13.77 2.54 0.70
CA GLY A 29 -14.78 1.61 1.18
C GLY A 29 -14.73 1.31 2.67
N GLY A 30 -14.19 2.26 3.46
CA GLY A 30 -14.06 2.13 4.91
C GLY A 30 -12.78 1.44 5.37
N VAL A 31 -12.52 1.54 6.67
CA VAL A 31 -11.34 0.92 7.31
C VAL A 31 -11.82 -0.32 8.07
N ASP A 32 -11.83 -1.44 7.39
CA ASP A 32 -12.09 -2.77 7.95
C ASP A 32 -10.80 -3.50 8.34
N GLY A 33 -10.90 -4.77 8.75
CA GLY A 33 -9.75 -5.58 9.16
C GLY A 33 -8.73 -5.80 8.03
N LEU A 34 -9.19 -6.02 6.79
CA LEU A 34 -8.30 -6.19 5.63
C LEU A 34 -7.57 -4.89 5.30
N MET A 35 -8.28 -3.77 5.30
CA MET A 35 -7.69 -2.46 5.07
C MET A 35 -6.68 -2.08 6.15
N THR A 36 -7.01 -2.36 7.41
CA THR A 36 -6.11 -2.14 8.54
C THR A 36 -4.82 -2.96 8.37
N ALA A 37 -4.94 -4.24 8.02
CA ALA A 37 -3.78 -5.10 7.76
C ALA A 37 -2.92 -4.53 6.62
N LEU A 38 -3.52 -4.13 5.49
CA LEU A 38 -2.79 -3.54 4.36
C LEU A 38 -2.03 -2.27 4.79
N ILE A 39 -2.66 -1.36 5.52
CA ILE A 39 -2.01 -0.14 5.99
C ILE A 39 -0.81 -0.47 6.89
N ILE A 40 -0.98 -1.40 7.83
CA ILE A 40 0.10 -1.83 8.73
C ILE A 40 1.27 -2.41 7.93
N PHE A 41 1.01 -3.31 6.98
CA PHE A 41 2.06 -3.91 6.15
C PHE A 41 2.76 -2.87 5.28
N MET A 42 2.04 -1.93 4.68
CA MET A 42 2.63 -0.82 3.93
C MET A 42 3.57 0.04 4.79
N VAL A 43 3.20 0.31 6.04
CA VAL A 43 4.04 1.08 6.96
C VAL A 43 5.29 0.29 7.33
N ILE A 44 5.16 -0.99 7.66
CA ILE A 44 6.28 -1.87 8.01
C ILE A 44 7.23 -2.01 6.81
N ASP A 45 6.71 -2.25 5.60
CA ASP A 45 7.51 -2.32 4.39
C ASP A 45 8.30 -1.03 4.14
N TYR A 46 7.64 0.13 4.27
CA TYR A 46 8.31 1.41 4.11
C TYR A 46 9.44 1.60 5.12
N ILE A 47 9.22 1.29 6.39
CA ILE A 47 10.23 1.41 7.45
C ILE A 47 11.39 0.44 7.18
N THR A 48 11.11 -0.82 6.87
CA THR A 48 12.16 -1.83 6.60
C THR A 48 12.94 -1.52 5.33
N GLY A 49 12.27 -1.03 4.27
CA GLY A 49 12.93 -0.56 3.05
C GLY A 49 13.86 0.64 3.29
N MET A 50 13.45 1.58 4.15
CA MET A 50 14.32 2.69 4.58
C MET A 50 15.51 2.20 5.39
N MET A 51 15.34 1.20 6.25
CA MET A 51 16.45 0.58 7.00
C MET A 51 17.45 -0.08 6.04
N CYS A 52 17.00 -0.79 5.01
CA CYS A 52 17.86 -1.35 3.97
C CYS A 52 18.64 -0.26 3.22
N ALA A 53 17.96 0.82 2.83
CA ALA A 53 18.60 1.94 2.13
C ALA A 53 19.69 2.64 2.99
N ILE A 54 19.47 2.72 4.31
CA ILE A 54 20.48 3.23 5.26
C ILE A 54 21.66 2.26 5.34
N ALA A 55 21.41 0.96 5.48
CA ALA A 55 22.45 -0.07 5.57
C ALA A 55 23.33 -0.08 4.31
N ASP A 56 22.75 0.09 3.14
CA ASP A 56 23.44 0.16 1.84
C ASP A 56 24.08 1.53 1.56
N ARG A 57 23.91 2.52 2.43
CA ARG A 57 24.34 3.91 2.20
C ARG A 57 23.76 4.54 0.92
N LYS A 58 22.56 4.10 0.51
CA LYS A 58 21.84 4.57 -0.67
C LYS A 58 20.61 5.40 -0.32
N LEU A 59 20.48 5.82 0.93
CA LEU A 59 19.36 6.64 1.37
C LEU A 59 19.36 7.98 0.62
N SER A 60 18.27 8.27 -0.08
CA SER A 60 18.04 9.54 -0.74
C SER A 60 16.58 9.95 -0.63
N SER A 61 16.32 11.26 -0.78
CA SER A 61 14.95 11.78 -0.81
C SER A 61 14.14 11.16 -1.97
N GLU A 62 14.79 10.83 -3.07
CA GLU A 62 14.16 10.18 -4.23
C GLU A 62 13.66 8.77 -3.88
N VAL A 63 14.47 7.97 -3.19
CA VAL A 63 14.11 6.62 -2.73
C VAL A 63 12.90 6.69 -1.80
N GLY A 64 12.94 7.59 -0.81
CA GLY A 64 11.83 7.78 0.12
C GLY A 64 10.55 8.25 -0.58
N PHE A 65 10.65 9.24 -1.47
CA PHE A 65 9.50 9.75 -2.22
C PHE A 65 8.86 8.69 -3.13
N LYS A 66 9.67 7.92 -3.86
CA LYS A 66 9.19 6.82 -4.71
C LYS A 66 8.43 5.76 -3.90
N GLY A 67 8.90 5.43 -2.69
CA GLY A 67 8.21 4.53 -1.78
C GLY A 67 6.83 5.06 -1.37
N ILE A 68 6.72 6.34 -1.02
CA ILE A 68 5.44 6.98 -0.68
C ILE A 68 4.49 6.98 -1.87
N CYS A 69 4.96 7.36 -3.07
CA CYS A 69 4.14 7.36 -4.28
C CYS A 69 3.55 5.98 -4.57
N LYS A 70 4.34 4.90 -4.42
CA LYS A 70 3.85 3.53 -4.57
C LYS A 70 2.70 3.23 -3.60
N LYS A 71 2.81 3.61 -2.33
CA LYS A 71 1.76 3.41 -1.32
C LYS A 71 0.48 4.19 -1.63
N VAL A 72 0.62 5.43 -2.13
CA VAL A 72 -0.51 6.24 -2.59
C VAL A 72 -1.22 5.58 -3.77
N LEU A 73 -0.47 5.04 -4.75
CA LEU A 73 -1.05 4.31 -5.88
C LEU A 73 -1.81 3.06 -5.43
N ILE A 74 -1.30 2.30 -4.47
CA ILE A 74 -2.00 1.14 -3.91
C ILE A 74 -3.35 1.57 -3.32
N MET A 75 -3.37 2.65 -2.52
CA MET A 75 -4.60 3.18 -1.95
C MET A 75 -5.60 3.64 -3.02
N MET A 76 -5.11 4.28 -4.10
CA MET A 76 -5.95 4.65 -5.25
C MET A 76 -6.57 3.43 -5.93
N LEU A 77 -5.81 2.36 -6.13
CA LEU A 77 -6.30 1.13 -6.76
C LEU A 77 -7.35 0.42 -5.88
N VAL A 78 -7.18 0.42 -4.57
CA VAL A 78 -8.21 -0.08 -3.63
C VAL A 78 -9.49 0.75 -3.75
N GLY A 79 -9.37 2.09 -3.83
CA GLY A 79 -10.51 2.97 -4.03
C GLY A 79 -11.22 2.75 -5.37
N VAL A 80 -10.47 2.59 -6.46
CA VAL A 80 -11.04 2.25 -7.78
C VAL A 80 -11.78 0.92 -7.70
N ALA A 81 -11.20 -0.11 -7.09
CA ALA A 81 -11.85 -1.41 -6.93
C ALA A 81 -13.16 -1.29 -6.12
N HIS A 82 -13.16 -0.48 -5.05
CA HIS A 82 -14.38 -0.21 -4.28
C HIS A 82 -15.46 0.48 -5.12
N ILE A 83 -15.11 1.47 -5.91
CA ILE A 83 -16.06 2.17 -6.79
C ILE A 83 -16.63 1.21 -7.84
N VAL A 84 -15.83 0.32 -8.41
CA VAL A 84 -16.29 -0.71 -9.36
C VAL A 84 -17.23 -1.69 -8.66
N ASP A 85 -16.90 -2.18 -7.46
CA ASP A 85 -17.80 -3.05 -6.69
C ASP A 85 -19.14 -2.37 -6.44
N LEU A 86 -19.13 -1.08 -6.09
CA LEU A 86 -20.32 -0.35 -5.72
C LEU A 86 -21.24 -0.04 -6.92
N HIS A 87 -20.66 0.33 -8.06
CA HIS A 87 -21.42 0.87 -9.20
C HIS A 87 -21.56 -0.08 -10.40
N VAL A 88 -20.68 -1.08 -10.51
CA VAL A 88 -20.68 -2.00 -11.66
C VAL A 88 -21.10 -3.40 -11.24
N VAL A 89 -20.48 -3.93 -10.17
CA VAL A 89 -20.78 -5.30 -9.70
C VAL A 89 -22.07 -5.33 -8.89
N GLY A 90 -22.35 -4.27 -8.13
CA GLY A 90 -23.64 -4.07 -7.42
C GLY A 90 -23.83 -4.94 -6.18
N THR A 91 -22.98 -5.91 -5.92
CA THR A 91 -23.10 -6.81 -4.76
C THR A 91 -21.73 -7.15 -4.16
N GLY A 92 -21.56 -6.85 -2.87
CA GLY A 92 -20.39 -7.27 -2.12
C GLY A 92 -19.17 -6.35 -2.28
N GLN A 93 -18.03 -6.82 -1.81
CA GLN A 93 -16.73 -6.13 -1.85
C GLN A 93 -15.66 -7.07 -2.43
N ALA A 94 -16.03 -7.88 -3.43
CA ALA A 94 -15.19 -8.96 -3.93
C ALA A 94 -13.92 -8.42 -4.61
N LEU A 95 -14.06 -7.43 -5.50
CA LEU A 95 -12.93 -6.85 -6.22
C LEU A 95 -12.03 -6.05 -5.27
N ARG A 96 -12.61 -5.24 -4.38
CA ARG A 96 -11.87 -4.52 -3.35
C ARG A 96 -11.07 -5.46 -2.47
N SER A 97 -11.69 -6.54 -1.99
CA SER A 97 -11.03 -7.54 -1.16
C SER A 97 -9.90 -8.26 -1.92
N ALA A 98 -10.11 -8.62 -3.18
CA ALA A 98 -9.09 -9.23 -4.03
C ALA A 98 -7.89 -8.31 -4.21
N VAL A 99 -8.11 -7.03 -4.51
CA VAL A 99 -7.04 -6.03 -4.65
C VAL A 99 -6.28 -5.84 -3.33
N ILE A 100 -7.00 -5.73 -2.20
CA ILE A 100 -6.35 -5.63 -0.88
C ILE A 100 -5.49 -6.87 -0.60
N CYS A 101 -6.02 -8.08 -0.79
CA CYS A 101 -5.28 -9.32 -0.56
C CYS A 101 -4.04 -9.44 -1.45
N PHE A 102 -4.15 -9.03 -2.72
CA PHE A 102 -3.02 -9.00 -3.66
C PHE A 102 -1.91 -8.08 -3.14
N TYR A 103 -2.22 -6.84 -2.80
CA TYR A 103 -1.20 -5.91 -2.29
C TYR A 103 -0.71 -6.27 -0.90
N LEU A 104 -1.56 -6.81 -0.02
CA LEU A 104 -1.13 -7.31 1.28
C LEU A 104 -0.08 -8.42 1.15
N SER A 105 -0.26 -9.32 0.18
CA SER A 105 0.72 -10.36 -0.14
C SER A 105 2.02 -9.76 -0.65
N ASN A 106 1.96 -8.80 -1.58
CA ASN A 106 3.15 -8.13 -2.12
C ASN A 106 3.92 -7.34 -1.05
N GLU A 107 3.22 -6.61 -0.19
CA GLU A 107 3.85 -5.88 0.91
C GLU A 107 4.48 -6.86 1.92
N GLY A 108 3.82 -8.00 2.19
CA GLY A 108 4.37 -9.05 3.05
C GLY A 108 5.65 -9.66 2.48
N VAL A 109 5.67 -9.95 1.18
CA VAL A 109 6.88 -10.41 0.47
C VAL A 109 8.00 -9.39 0.61
N SER A 110 7.71 -8.10 0.34
CA SER A 110 8.70 -7.02 0.42
C SER A 110 9.30 -6.89 1.83
N VAL A 111 8.47 -6.99 2.88
CA VAL A 111 8.95 -6.99 4.28
C VAL A 111 9.92 -8.13 4.54
N LEU A 112 9.62 -9.34 4.03
CA LEU A 112 10.49 -10.50 4.21
C LEU A 112 11.81 -10.36 3.42
N GLU A 113 11.76 -9.82 2.20
CA GLU A 113 12.96 -9.51 1.42
C GLU A 113 13.84 -8.49 2.15
N ASN A 114 13.25 -7.42 2.67
CA ASN A 114 13.96 -6.42 3.46
C ASN A 114 14.57 -7.02 4.73
N ALA A 115 13.83 -7.89 5.43
CA ALA A 115 14.33 -8.60 6.61
C ALA A 115 15.52 -9.50 6.28
N GLY A 116 15.46 -10.24 5.17
CA GLY A 116 16.56 -11.07 4.68
C GLY A 116 17.79 -10.23 4.29
N HIS A 117 17.56 -9.08 3.65
CA HIS A 117 18.63 -8.13 3.29
C HIS A 117 19.35 -7.58 4.53
N LEU A 118 18.61 -7.36 5.62
CA LEU A 118 19.16 -6.93 6.92
C LEU A 118 19.82 -8.07 7.73
N GLY A 119 19.88 -9.28 7.16
CA GLY A 119 20.59 -10.42 7.76
C GLY A 119 19.74 -11.28 8.71
N LEU A 120 18.41 -11.08 8.76
CA LEU A 120 17.56 -12.00 9.52
C LEU A 120 17.50 -13.37 8.80
N PRO A 121 17.60 -14.49 9.55
CA PRO A 121 17.49 -15.81 8.95
C PRO A 121 16.05 -16.06 8.48
N ILE A 122 15.86 -16.14 7.16
CA ILE A 122 14.58 -16.49 6.57
C ILE A 122 14.62 -17.99 6.24
N PRO A 123 13.63 -18.80 6.69
CA PRO A 123 13.55 -20.22 6.34
C PRO A 123 13.54 -20.41 4.82
N GLU A 124 14.29 -21.42 4.31
CA GLU A 124 14.42 -21.67 2.87
C GLU A 124 13.08 -21.87 2.18
N LYS A 125 12.16 -22.59 2.82
CA LYS A 125 10.79 -22.77 2.32
C LYS A 125 10.05 -21.46 2.06
N LEU A 126 10.33 -20.43 2.88
CA LEU A 126 9.72 -19.12 2.72
C LEU A 126 10.35 -18.38 1.53
N LYS A 127 11.67 -18.50 1.35
CA LYS A 127 12.38 -17.96 0.17
C LYS A 127 11.86 -18.58 -1.13
N ASP A 128 11.63 -19.90 -1.15
CA ASP A 128 11.09 -20.60 -2.31
C ASP A 128 9.68 -20.13 -2.67
N ILE A 129 8.82 -19.93 -1.66
CA ILE A 129 7.46 -19.41 -1.86
C ILE A 129 7.54 -17.99 -2.41
N LEU A 130 8.42 -17.14 -1.88
CA LEU A 130 8.63 -15.77 -2.35
C LEU A 130 9.12 -15.75 -3.81
N ALA A 131 10.11 -16.58 -4.14
CA ALA A 131 10.63 -16.70 -5.50
C ALA A 131 9.56 -17.17 -6.49
N GLN A 132 8.70 -18.12 -6.09
CA GLN A 132 7.58 -18.59 -6.92
C GLN A 132 6.53 -17.50 -7.16
N LEU A 133 6.21 -16.69 -6.16
CA LEU A 133 5.28 -15.57 -6.28
C LEU A 133 5.84 -14.48 -7.19
N HIS A 134 7.13 -14.17 -7.06
CA HIS A 134 7.82 -13.19 -7.90
C HIS A 134 7.85 -13.62 -9.37
N ASN A 135 8.26 -14.87 -9.63
CA ASN A 135 8.33 -15.45 -10.99
C ASN A 135 6.95 -15.62 -11.65
N ARG A 136 5.87 -15.75 -10.88
CA ARG A 136 4.51 -15.80 -11.41
C ARG A 136 4.05 -14.44 -11.90
N SER A 137 4.40 -13.38 -11.17
CA SER A 137 4.11 -11.99 -11.55
C SER A 137 4.82 -11.56 -12.84
N ASP A 138 6.05 -12.05 -13.07
CA ASP A 138 6.82 -11.74 -14.27
C ASP A 138 6.30 -12.50 -15.51
N LYS A 139 5.77 -13.72 -15.34
CA LYS A 139 5.19 -14.49 -16.45
C LYS A 139 3.88 -13.92 -16.96
N ASP A 140 3.04 -13.37 -16.09
CA ASP A 140 1.79 -12.72 -16.49
C ASP A 140 2.03 -11.38 -17.20
N ASN A 141 3.19 -10.73 -17.00
CA ASN A 141 3.58 -9.51 -17.69
C ASN A 141 4.24 -9.74 -19.08
N THR A 142 4.67 -10.96 -19.40
CA THR A 142 5.33 -11.29 -20.68
C THR A 142 4.38 -11.89 -21.72
N THR A 143 3.14 -12.19 -21.39
CA THR A 143 2.10 -12.56 -22.35
C THR A 143 1.27 -11.35 -22.76
N ASN A 144 1.91 -10.36 -23.41
CA ASN A 144 1.19 -9.35 -24.19
C ASN A 144 0.97 -9.95 -25.59
N PRO A 145 -0.28 -10.21 -26.03
CA PRO A 145 -0.57 -10.69 -27.38
C PRO A 145 -0.71 -9.53 -28.36
N CYS A 146 0.33 -8.70 -28.52
CA CYS A 146 0.35 -7.61 -29.49
C CYS A 146 1.58 -7.67 -30.42
N ASP A 147 2.15 -8.86 -30.64
CA ASP A 147 3.09 -9.09 -31.74
C ASP A 147 2.46 -10.13 -32.69
N GLY A 148 1.58 -9.64 -33.55
CA GLY A 148 0.92 -10.47 -34.56
C GLY A 148 0.21 -9.64 -35.61
N GLU A 149 0.99 -9.23 -36.64
CA GLU A 149 0.55 -8.75 -37.96
C GLU A 149 -0.11 -7.36 -38.02
#